data_bd5d9eef12467d284bb8c012744410ef
#
_entry.id   bd5d9eef12467d284bb8c012744410ef
#
_cell.length_a   1.000
_cell.length_b   1.000
_cell.length_c   1.000
_cell.angle_alpha   90.00
_cell.angle_beta   90.00
_cell.angle_gamma   90.00
#
_symmetry.space_group_name_H-M   'P 1'
#
loop_
_entity.id
_entity.type
_entity.pdbx_description
1 polymer ?
#
loop_
_entity_poly.entity_id
_entity_poly.type
_entity_poly.pdbx_seq_one_letter_code
_entity_poly.pdbx_strand_id
1 'polypeptide(L)'
;MNIYDYITPNSGEDFTTLLEKDNIKIARIISSDKLEPKEYCQEEDEFVILLNGKATLEIEGKKTTLTKGESLFIPAKTKHKVLNTQKATLWLAVYFKTS
;
A
#
# COMPACT_ATOMS: atom_id res chain seq x y z
N MET A 1 -4.17 1.45 -19.30
CA MET A 1 -4.89 0.93 -18.14
C MET A 1 -5.40 2.09 -17.28
N ASN A 2 -6.65 2.04 -16.85
CA ASN A 2 -7.16 3.02 -15.90
C ASN A 2 -7.02 2.45 -14.49
N ILE A 3 -6.33 3.16 -13.61
CA ILE A 3 -6.04 2.69 -12.26
C ILE A 3 -7.32 2.49 -11.42
N TYR A 4 -8.40 3.17 -11.77
CA TYR A 4 -9.68 3.04 -11.08
C TYR A 4 -10.57 1.92 -11.63
N ASP A 5 -10.13 1.25 -12.68
CA ASP A 5 -10.85 0.11 -13.26
C ASP A 5 -10.33 -1.17 -12.64
N TYR A 6 -11.02 -1.67 -11.62
CA TYR A 6 -10.59 -2.85 -10.88
C TYR A 6 -11.74 -3.59 -10.23
N ILE A 7 -11.47 -4.84 -9.91
CA ILE A 7 -12.38 -5.70 -9.13
C ILE A 7 -11.77 -5.87 -7.74
N THR A 8 -12.57 -5.65 -6.70
CA THR A 8 -12.12 -5.83 -5.32
C THR A 8 -12.01 -7.31 -4.99
N PRO A 9 -10.89 -7.78 -4.43
CA PRO A 9 -10.78 -9.17 -4.00
C PRO A 9 -11.74 -9.47 -2.84
N ASN A 10 -12.13 -10.73 -2.72
CA ASN A 10 -13.03 -11.17 -1.64
C ASN A 10 -12.35 -11.13 -0.28
N SER A 11 -11.05 -11.31 -0.25
CA SER A 11 -10.24 -11.26 0.97
C SER A 11 -8.81 -10.88 0.60
N GLY A 12 -8.08 -10.34 1.58
CA GLY A 12 -6.68 -9.95 1.38
C GLY A 12 -6.55 -8.77 0.44
N GLU A 13 -5.46 -8.76 -0.31
CA GLU A 13 -5.10 -7.68 -1.22
C GLU A 13 -4.65 -8.23 -2.57
N ASP A 14 -4.92 -7.46 -3.63
CA ASP A 14 -4.41 -7.73 -4.96
C ASP A 14 -3.33 -6.71 -5.30
N PHE A 15 -2.18 -7.20 -5.77
CA PHE A 15 -1.06 -6.39 -6.21
C PHE A 15 -0.91 -6.51 -7.73
N THR A 16 -0.86 -5.38 -8.42
CA THR A 16 -0.60 -5.35 -9.85
C THR A 16 0.57 -4.42 -10.10
N THR A 17 1.65 -4.95 -10.67
CA THR A 17 2.80 -4.13 -11.06
C THR A 17 2.45 -3.34 -12.31
N LEU A 18 2.52 -2.01 -12.22
CA LEU A 18 2.23 -1.12 -13.33
C LEU A 18 3.48 -0.78 -14.13
N LEU A 19 4.60 -0.64 -13.43
CA LEU A 19 5.88 -0.32 -14.03
C LEU A 19 6.98 -0.89 -13.16
N GLU A 20 7.96 -1.50 -13.80
CA GLU A 20 9.18 -1.92 -13.11
C GLU A 20 10.35 -1.59 -14.01
N LYS A 21 11.24 -0.73 -13.54
CA LYS A 21 12.39 -0.30 -14.32
C LYS A 21 13.52 0.08 -13.38
N ASP A 22 14.71 -0.48 -13.62
CA ASP A 22 15.91 -0.22 -12.82
C ASP A 22 15.62 -0.46 -11.33
N ASN A 23 15.65 0.57 -10.51
CA ASN A 23 15.43 0.48 -9.08
C ASN A 23 14.04 1.00 -8.65
N ILE A 24 13.12 1.15 -9.61
CA ILE A 24 11.77 1.67 -9.34
C ILE A 24 10.72 0.62 -9.69
N LYS A 25 9.76 0.45 -8.80
CA LYS A 25 8.58 -0.39 -9.04
C LYS A 25 7.35 0.38 -8.61
N ILE A 26 6.37 0.48 -9.50
CA ILE A 26 5.08 1.12 -9.24
C ILE A 26 4.00 0.05 -9.28
N ALA A 27 3.20 -0.02 -8.24
CA ALA A 27 2.15 -1.03 -8.13
C ALA A 27 0.83 -0.40 -7.73
N ARG A 28 -0.25 -1.01 -8.23
CA ARG A 28 -1.59 -0.76 -7.75
C ARG A 28 -1.92 -1.84 -6.73
N ILE A 29 -2.44 -1.43 -5.58
CA ILE A 29 -2.87 -2.35 -4.54
C ILE A 29 -4.36 -2.11 -4.29
N ILE A 30 -5.14 -3.19 -4.24
CA ILE A 30 -6.55 -3.14 -3.95
C ILE A 30 -6.79 -3.99 -2.71
N SER A 31 -7.31 -3.37 -1.65
CA SER A 31 -7.56 -4.06 -0.39
C SER A 31 -9.04 -4.38 -0.22
N SER A 32 -9.31 -5.59 0.24
CA SER A 32 -10.63 -5.94 0.75
C SER A 32 -10.77 -5.41 2.18
N ASP A 33 -11.94 -5.58 2.78
CA ASP A 33 -12.14 -5.30 4.21
C ASP A 33 -11.83 -6.50 5.10
N LYS A 34 -11.24 -7.56 4.51
CA LYS A 34 -10.88 -8.79 5.21
C LYS A 34 -9.38 -9.03 5.10
N LEU A 35 -8.63 -8.26 5.89
CA LEU A 35 -7.18 -8.38 5.97
C LEU A 35 -6.77 -9.02 7.28
N GLU A 36 -5.78 -9.91 7.20
CA GLU A 36 -5.03 -10.33 8.38
C GLU A 36 -3.78 -9.46 8.44
N PRO A 37 -3.58 -8.68 9.51
CA PRO A 37 -2.41 -7.84 9.63
C PRO A 37 -1.14 -8.67 9.53
N LYS A 38 -0.22 -8.24 8.65
CA LYS A 38 1.07 -8.88 8.45
C LYS A 38 2.15 -7.81 8.54
N GLU A 39 3.20 -8.09 9.30
CA GLU A 39 4.31 -7.15 9.42
C GLU A 39 5.23 -7.25 8.21
N TYR A 40 5.58 -6.11 7.67
CA TYR A 40 6.52 -5.97 6.57
C TYR A 40 7.74 -5.18 7.05
N CYS A 41 8.90 -5.55 6.54
CA CYS A 41 10.15 -4.85 6.77
C CYS A 41 10.99 -5.02 5.52
N GLN A 42 10.76 -4.16 4.53
CA GLN A 42 11.32 -4.33 3.19
C GLN A 42 12.58 -3.51 3.01
N GLU A 43 13.38 -3.91 2.02
CA GLU A 43 14.65 -3.25 1.71
C GLU A 43 14.48 -1.96 0.92
N GLU A 44 13.34 -1.78 0.24
CA GLU A 44 13.06 -0.59 -0.54
C GLU A 44 12.41 0.48 0.31
N ASP A 45 12.60 1.74 -0.08
CA ASP A 45 11.73 2.83 0.36
C ASP A 45 10.38 2.67 -0.33
N GLU A 46 9.32 3.09 0.34
CA GLU A 46 7.98 3.04 -0.23
C GLU A 46 7.29 4.38 -0.06
N PHE A 47 6.76 4.93 -1.16
CA PHE A 47 5.87 6.07 -1.12
C PHE A 47 4.50 5.60 -1.55
N VAL A 48 3.49 5.79 -0.72
CA VAL A 48 2.15 5.29 -1.00
C VAL A 48 1.13 6.43 -0.93
N ILE A 49 0.18 6.42 -1.86
CA ILE A 49 -0.96 7.33 -1.88
C ILE A 49 -2.23 6.49 -1.82
N LEU A 50 -3.12 6.82 -0.90
CA LEU A 50 -4.43 6.19 -0.83
C LEU A 50 -5.38 6.95 -1.75
N LEU A 51 -5.76 6.33 -2.86
CA LEU A 51 -6.57 6.96 -3.91
C LEU A 51 -8.06 6.84 -3.65
N ASN A 52 -8.47 5.83 -2.91
CA ASN A 52 -9.88 5.61 -2.58
C ASN A 52 -9.96 4.73 -1.33
N GLY A 53 -10.97 4.97 -0.49
CA GLY A 53 -11.18 4.18 0.71
C GLY A 53 -10.54 4.80 1.95
N LYS A 54 -10.21 3.93 2.91
CA LYS A 54 -9.63 4.34 4.20
C LYS A 54 -8.85 3.17 4.77
N ALA A 55 -7.74 3.46 5.42
CA ALA A 55 -6.89 2.43 6.00
C ALA A 55 -6.23 2.94 7.28
N THR A 56 -6.01 2.03 8.22
CA THR A 56 -5.19 2.28 9.39
C THR A 56 -3.95 1.41 9.30
N LEU A 57 -2.79 2.03 9.42
CA LEU A 57 -1.49 1.37 9.42
C LEU A 57 -0.82 1.54 10.76
N GLU A 58 0.11 0.64 11.05
CA GLU A 58 1.00 0.78 12.20
C GLU A 58 2.43 0.81 11.67
N ILE A 59 3.16 1.88 12.00
CA ILE A 59 4.55 2.06 11.56
C ILE A 59 5.38 2.25 12.82
N GLU A 60 6.28 1.30 13.06
CA GLU A 60 7.13 1.27 14.25
C GLU A 60 6.33 1.50 15.55
N GLY A 61 5.20 0.81 15.67
CA GLY A 61 4.35 0.87 16.85
C GLY A 61 3.37 2.04 16.89
N LYS A 62 3.41 2.96 15.92
CA LYS A 62 2.52 4.11 15.86
C LYS A 62 1.42 3.90 14.84
N LYS A 63 0.18 4.13 15.23
CA LYS A 63 -0.96 4.01 14.33
C LYS A 63 -1.17 5.30 13.54
N THR A 64 -1.41 5.15 12.26
CA THR A 64 -1.70 6.25 11.33
C THR A 64 -2.90 5.86 10.49
N THR A 65 -3.87 6.74 10.35
CA THR A 65 -5.03 6.52 9.49
C THR A 65 -4.89 7.39 8.25
N LEU A 66 -5.05 6.76 7.09
CA LEU A 66 -5.06 7.44 5.79
C LEU A 66 -6.46 7.44 5.23
N THR A 67 -6.87 8.59 4.69
CA THR A 67 -8.11 8.75 3.95
C THR A 67 -7.77 9.15 2.51
N LYS A 68 -8.78 9.22 1.66
CA LYS A 68 -8.62 9.48 0.22
C LYS A 68 -7.73 10.71 -0.04
N GLY A 69 -6.72 10.53 -0.86
CA GLY A 69 -5.79 11.57 -1.26
C GLY A 69 -4.59 11.75 -0.37
N GLU A 70 -4.54 11.06 0.76
CA GLU A 70 -3.41 11.17 1.69
C GLU A 70 -2.27 10.24 1.29
N SER A 71 -1.05 10.69 1.53
CA SER A 71 0.15 9.95 1.20
C SER A 71 0.99 9.68 2.45
N LEU A 72 1.89 8.71 2.32
CA LEU A 72 2.76 8.31 3.41
C LEU A 72 4.07 7.81 2.84
N PHE A 73 5.18 8.20 3.45
CA PHE A 73 6.48 7.67 3.11
C PHE A 73 6.92 6.68 4.19
N ILE A 74 7.29 5.48 3.75
CA ILE A 74 7.79 4.42 4.64
C ILE A 74 9.24 4.15 4.24
N PRO A 75 10.21 4.57 5.07
CA PRO A 75 11.61 4.32 4.76
C PRO A 75 11.93 2.82 4.71
N ALA A 76 12.99 2.48 3.98
CA ALA A 76 13.51 1.11 3.95
C ALA A 76 13.79 0.60 5.37
N LYS A 77 13.63 -0.70 5.57
CA LYS A 77 13.92 -1.39 6.84
C LYS A 77 13.08 -0.89 8.01
N THR A 78 11.91 -0.33 7.72
CA THR A 78 10.96 0.14 8.73
C THR A 78 9.84 -0.88 8.88
N LYS A 79 9.62 -1.36 10.09
CA LYS A 79 8.55 -2.32 10.37
C LYS A 79 7.20 -1.62 10.27
N HIS A 80 6.31 -2.18 9.47
CA HIS A 80 4.98 -1.63 9.29
C HIS A 80 3.98 -2.73 8.94
N LYS A 81 2.71 -2.43 9.20
CA LYS A 81 1.62 -3.33 8.83
C LYS A 81 0.34 -2.54 8.60
N VAL A 82 -0.53 -3.07 7.76
CA VAL A 82 -1.87 -2.54 7.55
C VAL A 82 -2.79 -3.25 8.54
N LEU A 83 -3.41 -2.50 9.43
CA LEU A 83 -4.27 -3.07 10.48
C LEU A 83 -5.68 -3.32 9.99
N ASN A 84 -6.23 -2.38 9.23
CA ASN A 84 -7.57 -2.55 8.64
C ASN A 84 -7.73 -1.63 7.44
N THR A 85 -8.67 -2.00 6.57
CA THR A 85 -9.01 -1.26 5.36
C THR A 85 -10.50 -1.33 5.13
N GLN A 86 -11.06 -0.31 4.48
CA GLN A 86 -12.40 -0.39 3.93
C GLN A 86 -12.40 -1.26 2.67
N LYS A 87 -13.55 -1.83 2.34
CA LYS A 87 -13.71 -2.56 1.08
C LYS A 87 -13.38 -1.65 -0.10
N ALA A 88 -12.65 -2.18 -1.07
CA ALA A 88 -12.26 -1.46 -2.28
C ALA A 88 -11.28 -0.32 -2.02
N THR A 89 -10.46 -0.39 -0.98
CA THR A 89 -9.42 0.60 -0.74
C THR A 89 -8.36 0.46 -1.83
N LEU A 90 -8.09 1.57 -2.51
CA LEU A 90 -7.18 1.62 -3.65
C LEU A 90 -5.92 2.41 -3.29
N TRP A 91 -4.78 1.79 -3.53
CA TRP A 91 -3.47 2.38 -3.25
C TRP A 91 -2.64 2.44 -4.51
N LEU A 92 -1.84 3.50 -4.62
CA LEU A 92 -0.72 3.56 -5.56
C LEU A 92 0.56 3.54 -4.74
N ALA A 93 1.40 2.55 -4.95
CA ALA A 93 2.64 2.37 -4.20
C ALA A 93 3.83 2.49 -5.14
N VAL A 94 4.82 3.28 -4.73
CA VAL A 94 6.08 3.43 -5.45
C VAL A 94 7.18 2.91 -4.55
N TYR A 95 7.85 1.85 -5.00
CA TYR A 95 9.00 1.27 -4.30
C TYR A 95 10.27 1.66 -5.04
N PHE A 96 11.26 2.08 -4.31
CA PHE A 96 12.54 2.45 -4.91
C PHE A 96 13.69 2.15 -3.98
N LYS A 97 14.82 1.80 -4.58
CA LYS A 97 16.05 1.56 -3.83
C LYS A 97 17.02 2.69 -4.09
N THR A 98 17.60 3.19 -3.02
CA THR A 98 18.75 4.05 -3.13
C THR A 98 19.98 3.19 -2.87
N SER A 99 20.87 3.16 -3.83
CA SER A 99 22.09 2.35 -3.74
C SER A 99 23.06 2.89 -2.69
#